data_4baacba3cec6a2d9ff02acd0772cafe4
#
_entry.id   4baacba3cec6a2d9ff02acd0772cafe4
#
_cell.length_a   1.000
_cell.length_b   1.000
_cell.length_c   1.000
_cell.angle_alpha   90.00
_cell.angle_beta   90.00
_cell.angle_gamma   90.00
#
_symmetry.space_group_name_H-M   'P 1'
#
loop_
_entity.id
_entity.type
_entity.pdbx_description
1 polymer ?
#
loop_
_entity_poly.entity_id
_entity_poly.type
_entity_poly.pdbx_seq_one_letter_code
_entity_poly.pdbx_strand_id
1 'polypeptide(L)'
;DNVGLPISGHNHLVVGGYLADGTDGFNELSKLILECIADLPTFRPQASFRYTKYTTADTMKFITELNAKCQWIVFVNDEPRLPGMVDAGIDYNDAVNYTVVGCNEWCLPSGARIDLAHINLLHSIEDLIYNDKDFLSAKSFDDVFSLFKKHLKLDMFAIAEEYSNYSKMVKKDINVLNSALSVACIESGKSFTDKGAKYYGMTMSFNSISNAADSLSVIKQFVFDEKIFTLAQLYEMLKSDYCGFENERQLILNKGRFFGNDDDYADDMAKSIVDAIYEIKCEIKSDDINTVIVGSFVGATHPNIVFGKMTKATPDGRHSGDAFTMGITQSEGKDKNGLTALLNSIAKLDYRKFCGCIVSNIKMDKSMTDFDEKLTKLSQMYHTFLQNGGMQLQINYLSQEELIEAQKKPEEYQNLVVRVTGYSGYFTRFDTDLQ
;
A
#
# COMPACT_ATOMS: atom_id res chain seq x y z
N ASP A 1 8.89 16.29 25.33
CA ASP A 1 9.80 15.21 25.01
C ASP A 1 9.22 14.45 23.84
N ASN A 2 9.57 14.89 22.65
CA ASN A 2 9.25 14.20 21.42
C ASN A 2 10.03 12.90 21.40
N VAL A 3 9.40 11.83 21.78
CA VAL A 3 9.77 10.51 21.27
C VAL A 3 9.37 10.49 19.81
N GLY A 4 10.04 11.33 19.03
CA GLY A 4 9.96 11.20 17.60
C GLY A 4 10.26 9.74 17.26
N LEU A 5 9.47 9.15 16.37
CA LEU A 5 9.80 7.89 15.75
C LEU A 5 11.33 7.88 15.56
N PRO A 6 12.07 6.88 16.03
CA PRO A 6 13.52 6.82 15.84
C PRO A 6 13.80 6.53 14.35
N ILE A 7 13.32 7.38 13.49
CA ILE A 7 13.55 7.36 12.07
C ILE A 7 14.86 8.11 11.85
N SER A 8 15.96 7.47 12.22
CA SER A 8 17.24 7.85 11.69
C SER A 8 17.27 7.43 10.22
N GLY A 9 16.92 8.33 9.32
CA GLY A 9 17.00 8.17 7.88
C GLY A 9 16.46 6.83 7.32
N HIS A 10 15.79 6.88 6.18
CA HIS A 10 15.39 5.68 5.45
C HIS A 10 16.58 5.13 4.65
N ASN A 11 17.52 4.47 5.34
CA ASN A 11 18.63 3.82 4.65
C ASN A 11 18.13 2.50 4.07
N HIS A 12 18.09 2.42 2.75
CA HIS A 12 17.72 1.23 2.00
C HIS A 12 18.90 0.68 1.23
N LEU A 13 19.02 -0.64 1.19
CA LEU A 13 19.84 -1.37 0.25
C LEU A 13 18.93 -2.14 -0.70
N VAL A 14 19.25 -2.09 -1.98
CA VAL A 14 18.46 -2.76 -3.01
C VAL A 14 19.35 -3.78 -3.70
N VAL A 15 18.88 -5.02 -3.83
CA VAL A 15 19.59 -6.10 -4.50
C VAL A 15 18.69 -6.79 -5.51
N GLY A 16 19.27 -7.40 -6.54
CA GLY A 16 18.53 -8.06 -7.62
C GLY A 16 17.90 -7.08 -8.60
N GLY A 17 16.83 -7.50 -9.24
CA GLY A 17 16.17 -6.76 -10.31
C GLY A 17 16.80 -6.95 -11.67
N TYR A 18 16.20 -6.32 -12.69
CA TYR A 18 16.78 -6.32 -14.02
C TYR A 18 17.99 -5.38 -14.12
N LEU A 19 19.02 -5.81 -14.83
CA LEU A 19 20.05 -4.94 -15.36
C LEU A 19 19.60 -4.28 -16.66
N ALA A 20 20.35 -3.26 -17.12
CA ALA A 20 20.01 -2.51 -18.33
C ALA A 20 19.95 -3.38 -19.61
N ASP A 21 20.68 -4.48 -19.64
CA ASP A 21 20.67 -5.46 -20.72
C ASP A 21 19.53 -6.49 -20.61
N GLY A 22 18.68 -6.38 -19.60
CA GLY A 22 17.54 -7.27 -19.34
C GLY A 22 17.91 -8.57 -18.62
N THR A 23 19.12 -8.74 -18.15
CA THR A 23 19.57 -9.90 -17.34
C THR A 23 19.24 -9.68 -15.86
N ASP A 24 19.34 -10.77 -15.06
CA ASP A 24 19.12 -10.69 -13.60
C ASP A 24 20.34 -10.09 -12.89
N GLY A 25 20.11 -9.11 -12.04
CA GLY A 25 21.11 -8.45 -11.22
C GLY A 25 21.44 -9.17 -9.90
N PHE A 26 20.74 -10.26 -9.55
CA PHE A 26 21.02 -11.00 -8.33
C PHE A 26 22.27 -11.86 -8.48
N ASN A 27 23.28 -11.63 -7.65
CA ASN A 27 24.60 -12.25 -7.75
C ASN A 27 25.19 -12.56 -6.35
N GLU A 28 26.44 -13.08 -6.31
CA GLU A 28 27.10 -13.46 -5.04
C GLU A 28 27.27 -12.26 -4.07
N LEU A 29 27.49 -11.04 -4.59
CA LEU A 29 27.54 -9.86 -3.75
C LEU A 29 26.17 -9.56 -3.14
N SER A 30 25.09 -9.75 -3.89
CA SER A 30 23.72 -9.62 -3.40
C SER A 30 23.44 -10.57 -2.24
N LYS A 31 23.90 -11.82 -2.34
CA LYS A 31 23.77 -12.82 -1.27
C LYS A 31 24.53 -12.37 -0.02
N LEU A 32 25.80 -12.00 -0.17
CA LEU A 32 26.64 -11.55 0.93
C LEU A 32 26.03 -10.32 1.65
N ILE A 33 25.49 -9.37 0.91
CA ILE A 33 24.80 -8.19 1.48
C ILE A 33 23.61 -8.63 2.33
N LEU A 34 22.76 -9.53 1.82
CA LEU A 34 21.58 -9.99 2.55
C LEU A 34 21.96 -10.83 3.79
N GLU A 35 22.99 -11.66 3.71
CA GLU A 35 23.53 -12.40 4.87
C GLU A 35 24.03 -11.45 5.96
N CYS A 36 24.85 -10.46 5.58
CA CYS A 36 25.31 -9.44 6.52
C CYS A 36 24.16 -8.69 7.19
N ILE A 37 23.13 -8.33 6.43
CA ILE A 37 21.93 -7.65 6.98
C ILE A 37 21.18 -8.55 7.96
N ALA A 38 21.03 -9.83 7.64
CA ALA A 38 20.34 -10.78 8.50
C ALA A 38 21.09 -11.07 9.80
N ASP A 39 22.40 -10.87 9.82
CA ASP A 39 23.26 -11.06 11.01
C ASP A 39 23.38 -9.82 11.89
N LEU A 40 22.97 -8.64 11.40
CA LEU A 40 23.02 -7.40 12.18
C LEU A 40 21.92 -7.36 13.24
N PRO A 41 22.25 -6.93 14.48
CA PRO A 41 21.23 -6.77 15.55
C PRO A 41 20.45 -5.46 15.39
N THR A 42 20.16 -5.03 14.18
CA THR A 42 19.49 -3.78 13.87
C THR A 42 18.63 -3.92 12.64
N PHE A 43 17.50 -3.23 12.61
CA PHE A 43 16.59 -3.20 11.47
C PHE A 43 16.99 -2.17 10.37
N ARG A 44 18.19 -1.63 10.46
CA ARG A 44 18.77 -0.70 9.49
C ARG A 44 20.19 -1.14 9.08
N PRO A 45 20.52 -1.05 7.80
CA PRO A 45 19.69 -0.67 6.65
C PRO A 45 18.59 -1.70 6.36
N GLN A 46 17.44 -1.24 5.85
CA GLN A 46 16.43 -2.13 5.31
C GLN A 46 16.87 -2.65 3.96
N ALA A 47 16.63 -3.92 3.67
CA ALA A 47 16.88 -4.50 2.37
C ALA A 47 15.61 -4.63 1.55
N SER A 48 15.71 -4.33 0.26
CA SER A 48 14.68 -4.64 -0.72
C SER A 48 15.28 -5.55 -1.79
N PHE A 49 14.68 -6.72 -1.94
CA PHE A 49 14.99 -7.67 -3.00
C PHE A 49 14.04 -7.41 -4.17
N ARG A 50 14.61 -7.09 -5.34
CA ARG A 50 13.87 -6.90 -6.58
C ARG A 50 13.77 -8.26 -7.29
N TYR A 51 12.54 -8.78 -7.30
CA TYR A 51 12.19 -10.03 -7.96
C TYR A 51 12.06 -9.83 -9.47
N THR A 52 12.56 -10.81 -10.25
CA THR A 52 12.41 -10.89 -11.71
C THR A 52 11.92 -12.29 -12.10
N LYS A 53 11.45 -12.45 -13.32
CA LYS A 53 11.08 -13.78 -13.88
C LYS A 53 12.25 -14.78 -13.89
N TYR A 54 13.48 -14.31 -13.73
CA TYR A 54 14.67 -15.15 -13.66
C TYR A 54 15.04 -15.61 -12.24
N THR A 55 14.33 -15.08 -11.24
CA THR A 55 14.50 -15.48 -9.85
C THR A 55 14.18 -16.97 -9.68
N THR A 56 15.15 -17.75 -9.23
CA THR A 56 14.99 -19.20 -9.07
C THR A 56 14.30 -19.54 -7.74
N ALA A 57 13.77 -20.79 -7.66
CA ALA A 57 13.21 -21.31 -6.41
C ALA A 57 14.25 -21.34 -5.27
N ASP A 58 15.52 -21.65 -5.61
CA ASP A 58 16.62 -21.67 -4.63
C ASP A 58 16.91 -20.25 -4.11
N THR A 59 16.91 -19.24 -4.98
CA THR A 59 17.05 -17.84 -4.58
C THR A 59 15.90 -17.41 -3.66
N MET A 60 14.65 -17.77 -4.01
CA MET A 60 13.50 -17.47 -3.16
C MET A 60 13.58 -18.15 -1.80
N LYS A 61 14.02 -19.43 -1.76
CA LYS A 61 14.21 -20.15 -0.50
C LYS A 61 15.26 -19.46 0.36
N PHE A 62 16.44 -19.18 -0.19
CA PHE A 62 17.52 -18.48 0.49
C PHE A 62 17.08 -17.14 1.11
N ILE A 63 16.37 -16.30 0.35
CA ILE A 63 15.91 -15.00 0.85
C ILE A 63 14.81 -15.17 1.90
N THR A 64 13.92 -16.16 1.76
CA THR A 64 12.86 -16.45 2.74
C THR A 64 13.46 -16.89 4.07
N GLU A 65 14.51 -17.73 4.07
CA GLU A 65 15.23 -18.16 5.26
C GLU A 65 15.89 -16.96 5.98
N LEU A 66 16.56 -16.09 5.24
CA LEU A 66 17.15 -14.87 5.80
C LEU A 66 16.06 -13.93 6.36
N ASN A 67 14.96 -13.77 5.64
CA ASN A 67 13.85 -12.92 6.10
C ASN A 67 13.16 -13.48 7.35
N ALA A 68 13.05 -14.80 7.48
CA ALA A 68 12.56 -15.44 8.71
C ALA A 68 13.45 -15.12 9.93
N LYS A 69 14.75 -14.90 9.70
CA LYS A 69 15.73 -14.55 10.74
C LYS A 69 15.66 -13.06 11.12
N CYS A 70 15.56 -12.16 10.15
CA CYS A 70 15.70 -10.72 10.38
C CYS A 70 14.42 -9.90 10.24
N GLN A 71 13.42 -10.34 9.44
CA GLN A 71 12.11 -9.72 9.20
C GLN A 71 12.11 -8.37 8.47
N TRP A 72 13.23 -7.87 7.95
CA TRP A 72 13.32 -6.58 7.25
C TRP A 72 13.80 -6.64 5.81
N ILE A 73 13.75 -7.83 5.20
CA ILE A 73 13.92 -7.97 3.76
C ILE A 73 12.53 -7.87 3.11
N VAL A 74 12.36 -6.91 2.22
CA VAL A 74 11.12 -6.67 1.50
C VAL A 74 11.25 -7.19 0.08
N PHE A 75 10.26 -7.94 -0.39
CA PHE A 75 10.18 -8.39 -1.77
C PHE A 75 9.46 -7.34 -2.62
N VAL A 76 10.06 -6.96 -3.73
CA VAL A 76 9.49 -6.00 -4.69
C VAL A 76 9.56 -6.61 -6.08
N ASN A 77 8.47 -6.58 -6.82
CA ASN A 77 8.34 -7.26 -8.11
C ASN A 77 8.55 -6.29 -9.28
N ASP A 78 9.58 -6.53 -10.05
CA ASP A 78 9.89 -5.73 -11.25
C ASP A 78 8.93 -6.01 -12.42
N GLU A 79 8.30 -7.20 -12.45
CA GLU A 79 7.44 -7.60 -13.57
C GLU A 79 6.26 -6.65 -13.81
N PRO A 80 5.46 -6.27 -12.81
CA PRO A 80 4.44 -5.24 -12.99
C PRO A 80 4.98 -3.81 -12.84
N ARG A 81 6.05 -3.59 -12.05
CA ARG A 81 6.54 -2.25 -11.72
C ARG A 81 7.19 -1.56 -12.92
N LEU A 82 8.14 -2.22 -13.59
CA LEU A 82 8.87 -1.58 -14.69
C LEU A 82 7.95 -1.21 -15.86
N PRO A 83 7.07 -2.10 -16.36
CA PRO A 83 6.11 -1.69 -17.39
C PRO A 83 5.20 -0.55 -16.93
N GLY A 84 4.76 -0.56 -15.67
CA GLY A 84 3.94 0.53 -15.12
C GLY A 84 4.67 1.87 -15.07
N MET A 85 5.95 1.88 -14.74
CA MET A 85 6.78 3.10 -14.77
C MET A 85 6.94 3.63 -16.21
N VAL A 86 7.14 2.75 -17.18
CA VAL A 86 7.22 3.11 -18.60
C VAL A 86 5.89 3.68 -19.09
N ASP A 87 4.77 3.06 -18.74
CA ASP A 87 3.41 3.55 -19.07
C ASP A 87 3.12 4.92 -18.41
N ALA A 88 3.75 5.19 -17.28
CA ALA A 88 3.68 6.50 -16.62
C ALA A 88 4.62 7.56 -17.23
N GLY A 89 5.37 7.23 -18.29
CA GLY A 89 6.21 8.17 -19.03
C GLY A 89 7.68 8.19 -18.61
N ILE A 90 8.16 7.20 -17.86
CA ILE A 90 9.57 7.08 -17.47
C ILE A 90 10.29 6.27 -18.54
N ASP A 91 11.44 6.77 -19.01
CA ASP A 91 12.32 6.01 -19.93
C ASP A 91 12.74 4.67 -19.29
N TYR A 92 12.75 3.60 -20.10
CA TYR A 92 13.09 2.27 -19.59
C TYR A 92 14.48 2.20 -18.93
N ASN A 93 15.48 2.88 -19.49
CA ASN A 93 16.83 2.87 -18.92
C ASN A 93 16.89 3.58 -17.56
N ASP A 94 16.03 4.57 -17.32
CA ASP A 94 15.89 5.16 -16.00
C ASP A 94 15.07 4.25 -15.07
N ALA A 95 13.96 3.71 -15.58
CA ALA A 95 13.08 2.84 -14.81
C ALA A 95 13.81 1.60 -14.28
N VAL A 96 14.60 0.92 -15.11
CA VAL A 96 15.34 -0.29 -14.72
C VAL A 96 16.36 -0.03 -13.61
N ASN A 97 16.87 1.20 -13.52
CA ASN A 97 17.84 1.64 -12.52
C ASN A 97 17.18 2.22 -11.24
N TYR A 98 15.89 2.04 -11.06
CA TYR A 98 15.25 2.56 -9.85
C TYR A 98 15.85 1.95 -8.58
N THR A 99 15.89 2.76 -7.54
CA THR A 99 16.09 2.33 -6.17
C THR A 99 14.82 2.57 -5.36
N VAL A 100 14.77 2.15 -4.10
CA VAL A 100 13.63 2.38 -3.22
C VAL A 100 13.98 3.29 -2.07
N VAL A 101 12.99 4.06 -1.65
CA VAL A 101 13.05 4.94 -0.48
C VAL A 101 11.77 4.77 0.34
N GLY A 102 11.76 5.23 1.58
CA GLY A 102 10.55 5.26 2.40
C GLY A 102 9.87 3.91 2.56
N CYS A 103 8.62 3.84 2.16
CA CYS A 103 7.77 2.64 2.22
C CYS A 103 7.86 1.78 0.94
N ASN A 104 8.98 1.80 0.24
CA ASN A 104 9.27 1.23 -1.08
C ASN A 104 8.76 2.08 -2.27
N GLU A 105 8.63 3.37 -2.08
CA GLU A 105 8.55 4.30 -3.21
C GLU A 105 9.80 4.19 -4.07
N TRP A 106 9.64 4.25 -5.38
CA TRP A 106 10.79 4.26 -6.26
C TRP A 106 11.44 5.65 -6.35
N CYS A 107 12.74 5.66 -6.50
CA CYS A 107 13.54 6.84 -6.75
C CYS A 107 14.46 6.59 -7.95
N LEU A 108 14.71 7.62 -8.75
CA LEU A 108 15.53 7.52 -9.96
C LEU A 108 16.86 8.26 -9.78
N PRO A 109 18.00 7.57 -10.03
CA PRO A 109 19.32 8.22 -10.01
C PRO A 109 19.45 9.37 -11.02
N SER A 110 18.70 9.32 -12.14
CA SER A 110 18.63 10.41 -13.14
C SER A 110 17.99 11.69 -12.61
N GLY A 111 17.37 11.64 -11.43
CA GLY A 111 16.68 12.75 -10.78
C GLY A 111 15.19 12.76 -11.09
N ALA A 112 14.43 12.45 -10.06
CA ALA A 112 12.97 12.56 -10.10
C ALA A 112 12.47 13.26 -8.82
N ARG A 113 11.60 14.23 -8.97
CA ARG A 113 10.85 14.81 -7.88
C ARG A 113 9.40 14.35 -8.00
N ILE A 114 9.05 13.35 -7.21
CA ILE A 114 7.69 12.80 -7.16
C ILE A 114 7.16 13.03 -5.74
N ASP A 115 6.24 13.99 -5.62
CA ASP A 115 5.64 14.34 -4.35
C ASP A 115 4.49 13.36 -4.02
N LEU A 116 4.25 13.08 -2.74
CA LEU A 116 3.21 12.15 -2.27
C LEU A 116 1.98 12.93 -1.82
N ALA A 117 0.81 12.53 -2.33
CA ALA A 117 -0.49 13.00 -1.86
C ALA A 117 -1.38 11.83 -1.46
N HIS A 118 -2.10 11.95 -0.34
CA HIS A 118 -2.99 10.92 0.17
C HIS A 118 -4.45 11.19 -0.22
N ILE A 119 -5.13 10.15 -0.69
CA ILE A 119 -6.56 10.15 -1.02
C ILE A 119 -7.28 9.13 -0.14
N ASN A 120 -8.26 9.59 0.61
CA ASN A 120 -9.10 8.75 1.44
C ASN A 120 -10.26 8.18 0.61
N LEU A 121 -10.21 6.90 0.21
CA LEU A 121 -11.27 6.25 -0.56
C LEU A 121 -12.61 6.19 0.19
N LEU A 122 -12.56 6.10 1.52
CA LEU A 122 -13.78 6.09 2.32
C LEU A 122 -14.43 7.49 2.42
N HIS A 123 -13.69 8.57 2.18
CA HIS A 123 -14.27 9.91 2.03
C HIS A 123 -15.21 9.97 0.82
N SER A 124 -14.79 9.43 -0.32
CA SER A 124 -15.65 9.36 -1.51
C SER A 124 -16.91 8.51 -1.27
N ILE A 125 -16.83 7.46 -0.42
CA ILE A 125 -18.00 6.66 -0.01
C ILE A 125 -18.86 7.44 0.98
N GLU A 126 -18.26 8.16 1.90
CA GLU A 126 -18.97 9.01 2.86
C GLU A 126 -19.75 10.11 2.13
N ASP A 127 -19.13 10.79 1.18
CA ASP A 127 -19.77 11.80 0.34
C ASP A 127 -20.91 11.22 -0.51
N LEU A 128 -20.71 10.04 -1.09
CA LEU A 128 -21.76 9.32 -1.79
C LEU A 128 -22.97 9.09 -0.89
N ILE A 129 -22.76 8.61 0.35
CA ILE A 129 -23.85 8.19 1.25
C ILE A 129 -24.55 9.38 1.87
N TYR A 130 -23.83 10.38 2.34
CA TYR A 130 -24.38 11.46 3.16
C TYR A 130 -24.64 12.76 2.41
N ASN A 131 -23.92 13.02 1.32
CA ASN A 131 -23.94 14.29 0.63
C ASN A 131 -24.53 14.22 -0.79
N ASP A 132 -24.64 13.01 -1.39
CA ASP A 132 -25.25 12.87 -2.70
C ASP A 132 -26.75 12.58 -2.60
N LYS A 133 -27.57 13.52 -3.09
CA LYS A 133 -29.04 13.43 -3.06
C LYS A 133 -29.60 12.26 -3.87
N ASP A 134 -28.84 11.73 -4.82
CA ASP A 134 -29.28 10.67 -5.70
C ASP A 134 -29.00 9.28 -5.12
N PHE A 135 -28.23 9.17 -4.03
CA PHE A 135 -27.87 7.89 -3.41
C PHE A 135 -29.10 7.07 -2.99
N LEU A 136 -30.02 7.66 -2.23
CA LEU A 136 -31.22 6.96 -1.74
C LEU A 136 -32.20 6.61 -2.85
N SER A 137 -32.08 7.21 -4.03
CA SER A 137 -32.93 6.95 -5.20
C SER A 137 -32.31 5.99 -6.21
N ALA A 138 -31.07 5.52 -5.99
CA ALA A 138 -30.38 4.58 -6.85
C ALA A 138 -31.19 3.27 -6.97
N LYS A 139 -31.35 2.79 -8.19
CA LYS A 139 -32.16 1.60 -8.51
C LYS A 139 -31.34 0.35 -8.75
N SER A 140 -30.05 0.53 -8.98
CA SER A 140 -29.09 -0.55 -9.26
C SER A 140 -27.78 -0.27 -8.54
N PHE A 141 -26.96 -1.32 -8.38
CA PHE A 141 -25.60 -1.14 -7.88
C PHE A 141 -24.74 -0.28 -8.84
N ASP A 142 -25.00 -0.37 -10.14
CA ASP A 142 -24.28 0.44 -11.14
C ASP A 142 -24.55 1.94 -10.95
N ASP A 143 -25.75 2.33 -10.51
CA ASP A 143 -26.05 3.72 -10.15
C ASP A 143 -25.16 4.15 -8.98
N VAL A 144 -25.09 3.33 -7.92
CA VAL A 144 -24.26 3.59 -6.72
C VAL A 144 -22.79 3.67 -7.09
N PHE A 145 -22.27 2.75 -7.90
CA PHE A 145 -20.90 2.74 -8.33
C PHE A 145 -20.55 3.96 -9.21
N SER A 146 -21.50 4.39 -10.03
CA SER A 146 -21.36 5.61 -10.84
C SER A 146 -21.26 6.87 -9.98
N LEU A 147 -22.07 6.96 -8.91
CA LEU A 147 -21.98 8.04 -7.93
C LEU A 147 -20.66 7.98 -7.16
N PHE A 148 -20.19 6.79 -6.75
CA PHE A 148 -18.87 6.63 -6.15
C PHE A 148 -17.75 7.16 -7.06
N LYS A 149 -17.76 6.77 -8.35
CA LYS A 149 -16.78 7.28 -9.34
C LYS A 149 -16.83 8.80 -9.47
N LYS A 150 -18.02 9.40 -9.40
CA LYS A 150 -18.20 10.86 -9.44
C LYS A 150 -17.49 11.54 -8.25
N HIS A 151 -17.69 11.05 -7.02
CA HIS A 151 -17.05 11.63 -5.83
C HIS A 151 -15.54 11.36 -5.82
N LEU A 152 -15.11 10.16 -6.17
CA LEU A 152 -13.69 9.83 -6.33
C LEU A 152 -12.98 10.75 -7.33
N LYS A 153 -13.66 11.07 -8.44
CA LYS A 153 -13.12 12.01 -9.44
C LYS A 153 -12.96 13.41 -8.86
N LEU A 154 -13.92 13.89 -8.08
CA LEU A 154 -13.83 15.19 -7.42
C LEU A 154 -12.63 15.25 -6.47
N ASP A 155 -12.44 14.22 -5.63
CA ASP A 155 -11.32 14.14 -4.70
C ASP A 155 -9.97 14.10 -5.45
N MET A 156 -9.86 13.29 -6.49
CA MET A 156 -8.62 13.18 -7.28
C MET A 156 -8.27 14.46 -8.02
N PHE A 157 -9.25 15.18 -8.56
CA PHE A 157 -9.03 16.45 -9.24
C PHE A 157 -8.67 17.57 -8.26
N ALA A 158 -9.30 17.61 -7.07
CA ALA A 158 -8.95 18.55 -6.01
C ALA A 158 -7.48 18.40 -5.58
N ILE A 159 -7.02 17.15 -5.37
CA ILE A 159 -5.62 16.86 -5.05
C ILE A 159 -4.68 17.25 -6.19
N ALA A 160 -5.06 17.02 -7.43
CA ALA A 160 -4.25 17.42 -8.59
C ALA A 160 -4.11 18.95 -8.70
N GLU A 161 -5.17 19.69 -8.41
CA GLU A 161 -5.15 21.15 -8.38
C GLU A 161 -4.27 21.66 -7.23
N GLU A 162 -4.42 21.09 -6.04
CA GLU A 162 -3.59 21.43 -4.88
C GLU A 162 -2.10 21.19 -5.18
N TYR A 163 -1.76 20.04 -5.78
CA TYR A 163 -0.40 19.76 -6.22
C TYR A 163 0.13 20.79 -7.22
N SER A 164 -0.69 21.19 -8.20
CA SER A 164 -0.30 22.22 -9.17
C SER A 164 0.03 23.55 -8.48
N ASN A 165 -0.78 23.95 -7.50
CA ASN A 165 -0.57 25.17 -6.73
C ASN A 165 0.67 25.06 -5.84
N TYR A 166 0.85 23.93 -5.14
CA TYR A 166 2.05 23.64 -4.37
C TYR A 166 3.32 23.67 -5.22
N SER A 167 3.32 23.03 -6.38
CA SER A 167 4.46 23.01 -7.30
C SER A 167 4.88 24.43 -7.75
N LYS A 168 3.91 25.31 -8.02
CA LYS A 168 4.19 26.73 -8.35
C LYS A 168 4.79 27.49 -7.18
N MET A 169 4.37 27.19 -5.96
CA MET A 169 4.89 27.83 -4.75
C MET A 169 6.33 27.41 -4.46
N VAL A 170 6.62 26.12 -4.54
CA VAL A 170 7.96 25.55 -4.20
C VAL A 170 9.05 25.93 -5.21
N LYS A 171 8.68 26.35 -6.43
CA LYS A 171 9.65 26.88 -7.42
C LYS A 171 10.52 28.01 -6.88
N LYS A 172 10.03 28.75 -5.89
CA LYS A 172 10.74 29.85 -5.25
C LYS A 172 11.80 29.40 -4.26
N ASP A 173 11.76 28.14 -3.82
CA ASP A 173 12.69 27.60 -2.84
C ASP A 173 13.83 26.88 -3.56
N ILE A 174 15.04 27.40 -3.43
CA ILE A 174 16.22 26.80 -4.04
C ILE A 174 16.73 25.68 -3.14
N ASN A 175 16.54 24.44 -3.54
CA ASN A 175 17.12 23.28 -2.87
C ASN A 175 18.52 23.01 -3.43
N VAL A 176 19.52 23.69 -2.90
CA VAL A 176 20.92 23.66 -3.39
C VAL A 176 21.50 22.24 -3.27
N LEU A 177 21.28 21.56 -2.16
CA LEU A 177 21.85 20.23 -1.92
C LEU A 177 21.30 19.20 -2.92
N ASN A 178 19.99 19.08 -3.03
CA ASN A 178 19.37 18.16 -3.98
C ASN A 178 19.73 18.51 -5.43
N SER A 179 19.86 19.81 -5.74
CA SER A 179 20.28 20.26 -7.07
C SER A 179 21.72 19.84 -7.38
N ALA A 180 22.63 19.98 -6.42
CA ALA A 180 24.05 19.61 -6.58
C ALA A 180 24.27 18.08 -6.64
N LEU A 181 23.32 17.28 -6.11
CA LEU A 181 23.37 15.82 -6.14
C LEU A 181 22.60 15.20 -7.32
N SER A 182 21.90 15.99 -8.10
CA SER A 182 21.13 15.55 -9.27
C SER A 182 21.87 15.85 -10.58
N VAL A 183 22.23 14.83 -11.35
CA VAL A 183 22.89 14.98 -12.64
C VAL A 183 22.09 15.89 -13.57
N ALA A 184 20.79 15.69 -13.68
CA ALA A 184 19.92 16.49 -14.54
C ALA A 184 19.88 17.99 -14.13
N CYS A 185 19.98 18.29 -12.84
CA CYS A 185 20.05 19.66 -12.35
C CYS A 185 21.39 20.33 -12.73
N ILE A 186 22.50 19.57 -12.62
CA ILE A 186 23.83 20.07 -13.00
C ILE A 186 23.88 20.35 -14.49
N GLU A 187 23.38 19.42 -15.31
CA GLU A 187 23.38 19.55 -16.78
C GLU A 187 22.47 20.70 -17.25
N SER A 188 21.29 20.85 -16.65
CA SER A 188 20.32 21.89 -17.01
C SER A 188 20.62 23.26 -16.41
N GLY A 189 21.46 23.35 -15.37
CA GLY A 189 21.70 24.57 -14.60
C GLY A 189 20.47 25.07 -13.83
N LYS A 190 19.49 24.21 -13.57
CA LYS A 190 18.23 24.57 -12.89
C LYS A 190 18.14 23.90 -11.52
N SER A 191 17.41 24.56 -10.62
CA SER A 191 17.12 23.99 -9.29
C SER A 191 16.25 22.73 -9.39
N PHE A 192 16.48 21.80 -8.48
CA PHE A 192 15.64 20.61 -8.30
C PHE A 192 14.16 20.94 -8.11
N THR A 193 13.84 22.08 -7.52
CA THR A 193 12.48 22.58 -7.32
C THR A 193 11.92 23.35 -8.51
N ASP A 194 12.77 23.78 -9.45
CA ASP A 194 12.38 24.55 -10.65
C ASP A 194 12.80 23.83 -11.95
N LYS A 195 12.24 22.65 -12.17
CA LYS A 195 12.41 21.86 -13.40
C LYS A 195 13.88 21.50 -13.75
N GLY A 196 14.73 21.36 -12.73
CA GLY A 196 16.09 20.82 -12.90
C GLY A 196 16.13 19.30 -12.91
N ALA A 197 15.22 18.61 -12.21
CA ALA A 197 15.11 17.16 -12.28
C ALA A 197 14.60 16.69 -13.65
N LYS A 198 14.93 15.45 -14.04
CA LYS A 198 14.47 14.87 -15.30
C LYS A 198 12.98 14.59 -15.31
N TYR A 199 12.43 14.16 -14.16
CA TYR A 199 11.02 13.83 -13.99
C TYR A 199 10.42 14.62 -12.84
N TYR A 200 9.19 15.06 -13.04
CA TYR A 200 8.36 15.70 -12.03
C TYR A 200 7.03 14.98 -11.97
N GLY A 201 6.41 14.96 -10.80
CA GLY A 201 5.09 14.40 -10.70
C GLY A 201 4.61 14.23 -9.29
N MET A 202 3.53 13.48 -9.16
CA MET A 202 3.00 13.09 -7.87
C MET A 202 2.64 11.62 -7.83
N THR A 203 2.75 11.05 -6.64
CA THR A 203 2.15 9.78 -6.29
C THR A 203 0.83 10.06 -5.59
N MET A 204 -0.27 9.60 -6.18
CA MET A 204 -1.56 9.57 -5.53
C MET A 204 -1.66 8.29 -4.71
N SER A 205 -1.56 8.39 -3.41
CA SER A 205 -1.67 7.26 -2.48
C SER A 205 -3.10 7.11 -2.00
N PHE A 206 -3.72 6.00 -2.39
CA PHE A 206 -5.09 5.67 -2.01
C PHE A 206 -5.10 4.86 -0.73
N ASN A 207 -5.74 5.40 0.30
CA ASN A 207 -5.87 4.74 1.59
C ASN A 207 -7.15 3.91 1.64
N SER A 208 -7.09 2.74 2.30
CA SER A 208 -8.26 1.92 2.62
C SER A 208 -8.95 1.26 1.44
N ILE A 209 -8.20 0.78 0.45
CA ILE A 209 -8.78 0.06 -0.70
C ILE A 209 -9.65 -1.13 -0.27
N SER A 210 -9.21 -1.89 0.73
CA SER A 210 -9.93 -3.06 1.24
C SER A 210 -11.26 -2.66 1.87
N ASN A 211 -11.26 -1.66 2.76
CA ASN A 211 -12.51 -1.17 3.37
C ASN A 211 -13.45 -0.56 2.31
N ALA A 212 -12.93 0.09 1.28
CA ALA A 212 -13.74 0.63 0.19
C ALA A 212 -14.37 -0.48 -0.66
N ALA A 213 -13.57 -1.49 -1.03
CA ALA A 213 -14.08 -2.66 -1.75
C ALA A 213 -15.10 -3.43 -0.93
N ASP A 214 -14.82 -3.66 0.36
CA ASP A 214 -15.72 -4.32 1.29
C ASP A 214 -17.04 -3.56 1.44
N SER A 215 -16.98 -2.23 1.60
CA SER A 215 -18.15 -1.37 1.73
C SER A 215 -19.04 -1.41 0.49
N LEU A 216 -18.46 -1.31 -0.70
CA LEU A 216 -19.20 -1.40 -1.94
C LEU A 216 -19.74 -2.81 -2.19
N SER A 217 -18.98 -3.86 -1.81
CA SER A 217 -19.44 -5.26 -1.87
C SER A 217 -20.64 -5.50 -0.96
N VAL A 218 -20.64 -4.94 0.25
CA VAL A 218 -21.78 -5.02 1.18
C VAL A 218 -23.03 -4.33 0.61
N ILE A 219 -22.87 -3.12 0.06
CA ILE A 219 -23.99 -2.45 -0.61
C ILE A 219 -24.54 -3.31 -1.74
N LYS A 220 -23.67 -3.83 -2.61
CA LYS A 220 -24.05 -4.68 -3.72
C LYS A 220 -24.77 -5.94 -3.23
N GLN A 221 -24.16 -6.68 -2.30
CA GLN A 221 -24.67 -7.95 -1.80
C GLN A 221 -26.01 -7.77 -1.07
N PHE A 222 -26.03 -6.97 0.00
CA PHE A 222 -27.16 -6.95 0.94
C PHE A 222 -28.32 -6.07 0.46
N VAL A 223 -28.06 -5.06 -0.37
CA VAL A 223 -29.12 -4.16 -0.85
C VAL A 223 -29.65 -4.60 -2.21
N PHE A 224 -28.78 -4.91 -3.16
CA PHE A 224 -29.24 -5.15 -4.55
C PHE A 224 -29.40 -6.63 -4.87
N ASP A 225 -28.47 -7.49 -4.50
CA ASP A 225 -28.51 -8.90 -4.89
C ASP A 225 -29.41 -9.70 -3.96
N GLU A 226 -29.18 -9.67 -2.63
CA GLU A 226 -29.94 -10.43 -1.62
C GLU A 226 -31.18 -9.68 -1.09
N LYS A 227 -31.21 -8.36 -1.25
CA LYS A 227 -32.35 -7.49 -0.84
C LYS A 227 -32.73 -7.63 0.64
N ILE A 228 -31.74 -7.80 1.51
CA ILE A 228 -31.93 -7.89 2.97
C ILE A 228 -32.19 -6.51 3.56
N PHE A 229 -31.51 -5.49 3.05
CA PHE A 229 -31.67 -4.09 3.45
C PHE A 229 -32.08 -3.23 2.26
N THR A 230 -32.73 -2.11 2.53
CA THR A 230 -32.85 -1.01 1.58
C THR A 230 -31.71 -0.01 1.78
N LEU A 231 -31.41 0.85 0.79
CA LEU A 231 -30.46 1.95 0.96
C LEU A 231 -30.83 2.86 2.12
N ALA A 232 -32.12 3.10 2.35
CA ALA A 232 -32.59 3.92 3.46
C ALA A 232 -32.30 3.26 4.83
N GLN A 233 -32.51 1.94 4.95
CA GLN A 233 -32.16 1.21 6.16
C GLN A 233 -30.66 1.23 6.41
N LEU A 234 -29.84 0.97 5.39
CA LEU A 234 -28.38 1.04 5.50
C LEU A 234 -27.94 2.45 5.91
N TYR A 235 -28.52 3.50 5.33
CA TYR A 235 -28.22 4.88 5.70
C TYR A 235 -28.48 5.16 7.20
N GLU A 236 -29.63 4.70 7.75
CA GLU A 236 -29.93 4.89 9.18
C GLU A 236 -28.99 4.09 10.09
N MET A 237 -28.59 2.86 9.69
CA MET A 237 -27.56 2.09 10.41
C MET A 237 -26.25 2.87 10.51
N LEU A 238 -25.77 3.40 9.39
CA LEU A 238 -24.49 4.13 9.33
C LEU A 238 -24.57 5.46 10.08
N LYS A 239 -25.67 6.19 9.94
CA LYS A 239 -25.91 7.46 10.61
C LYS A 239 -25.92 7.34 12.13
N SER A 240 -26.42 6.21 12.64
CA SER A 240 -26.43 5.90 14.08
C SER A 240 -25.16 5.22 14.59
N ASP A 241 -24.13 5.05 13.73
CA ASP A 241 -22.95 4.25 14.04
C ASP A 241 -23.32 2.82 14.49
N TYR A 242 -24.28 2.23 13.81
CA TYR A 242 -24.90 0.93 14.13
C TYR A 242 -25.58 0.86 15.50
N CYS A 243 -25.74 1.97 16.24
CA CYS A 243 -26.44 1.97 17.51
C CYS A 243 -27.91 1.56 17.30
N GLY A 244 -28.32 0.47 17.96
CA GLY A 244 -29.63 -0.17 17.75
C GLY A 244 -29.71 -1.12 16.56
N PHE A 245 -28.63 -1.30 15.79
CA PHE A 245 -28.55 -2.17 14.61
C PHE A 245 -27.39 -3.18 14.71
N GLU A 246 -27.00 -3.57 15.92
CA GLU A 246 -25.86 -4.47 16.11
C GLU A 246 -26.12 -5.87 15.49
N ASN A 247 -27.35 -6.35 15.45
CA ASN A 247 -27.67 -7.62 14.79
C ASN A 247 -27.41 -7.55 13.28
N GLU A 248 -27.77 -6.45 12.65
CA GLU A 248 -27.57 -6.19 11.23
C GLU A 248 -26.05 -6.02 10.95
N ARG A 249 -25.33 -5.32 11.82
CA ARG A 249 -23.87 -5.21 11.75
C ARG A 249 -23.22 -6.58 11.85
N GLN A 250 -23.62 -7.41 12.81
CA GLN A 250 -23.11 -8.79 12.95
C GLN A 250 -23.47 -9.66 11.74
N LEU A 251 -24.62 -9.46 11.14
CA LEU A 251 -24.99 -10.13 9.90
C LEU A 251 -24.01 -9.75 8.76
N ILE A 252 -23.72 -8.46 8.62
CA ILE A 252 -22.73 -7.96 7.64
C ILE A 252 -21.36 -8.61 7.90
N LEU A 253 -20.83 -8.54 9.13
CA LEU A 253 -19.51 -9.08 9.47
C LEU A 253 -19.40 -10.59 9.25
N ASN A 254 -20.47 -11.35 9.49
CA ASN A 254 -20.46 -12.81 9.40
C ASN A 254 -20.75 -13.34 7.99
N LYS A 255 -21.58 -12.64 7.20
CA LYS A 255 -22.08 -13.10 5.90
C LYS A 255 -21.56 -12.27 4.73
N GLY A 256 -20.98 -11.11 4.99
CA GLY A 256 -20.38 -10.28 3.94
C GLY A 256 -19.28 -11.02 3.20
N ARG A 257 -19.21 -10.76 1.90
CA ARG A 257 -18.14 -11.22 1.02
C ARG A 257 -17.08 -10.13 0.98
N PHE A 258 -15.92 -10.41 1.55
CA PHE A 258 -14.88 -9.43 1.79
C PHE A 258 -13.61 -9.74 1.01
N PHE A 259 -12.88 -8.69 0.61
CA PHE A 259 -11.59 -8.76 -0.05
C PHE A 259 -10.57 -9.54 0.80
N GLY A 260 -9.73 -10.32 0.13
CA GLY A 260 -8.68 -11.11 0.81
C GLY A 260 -9.06 -12.57 1.08
N ASN A 261 -10.18 -13.04 0.56
CA ASN A 261 -10.67 -14.42 0.75
C ASN A 261 -10.65 -15.28 -0.52
N ASP A 262 -10.00 -14.82 -1.59
CA ASP A 262 -10.01 -15.43 -2.93
C ASP A 262 -11.44 -15.60 -3.47
N ASP A 263 -12.27 -14.63 -3.20
CA ASP A 263 -13.65 -14.57 -3.66
C ASP A 263 -13.79 -13.50 -4.73
N ASP A 264 -14.02 -13.93 -5.97
CA ASP A 264 -14.12 -13.04 -7.13
C ASP A 264 -15.17 -11.94 -6.96
N TYR A 265 -16.22 -12.15 -6.16
CA TYR A 265 -17.23 -11.13 -5.90
C TYR A 265 -16.64 -9.87 -5.25
N ALA A 266 -15.82 -10.05 -4.22
CA ALA A 266 -15.17 -8.95 -3.51
C ALA A 266 -13.87 -8.51 -4.20
N ASP A 267 -13.13 -9.46 -4.78
CA ASP A 267 -11.88 -9.18 -5.49
C ASP A 267 -12.14 -8.37 -6.77
N ASP A 268 -13.23 -8.66 -7.52
CA ASP A 268 -13.63 -7.87 -8.69
C ASP A 268 -14.13 -6.46 -8.31
N MET A 269 -14.66 -6.29 -7.10
CA MET A 269 -14.96 -4.95 -6.60
C MET A 269 -13.68 -4.13 -6.39
N ALA A 270 -12.65 -4.70 -5.78
CA ALA A 270 -11.36 -4.05 -5.64
C ALA A 270 -10.73 -3.72 -7.01
N LYS A 271 -10.81 -4.64 -7.99
CA LYS A 271 -10.38 -4.38 -9.39
C LYS A 271 -11.14 -3.22 -10.01
N SER A 272 -12.48 -3.17 -9.81
CA SER A 272 -13.31 -2.10 -10.36
C SER A 272 -12.93 -0.72 -9.79
N ILE A 273 -12.55 -0.66 -8.51
CA ILE A 273 -12.01 0.57 -7.90
C ILE A 273 -10.66 0.93 -8.52
N VAL A 274 -9.74 -0.04 -8.68
CA VAL A 274 -8.44 0.16 -9.32
C VAL A 274 -8.61 0.71 -10.74
N ASP A 275 -9.54 0.13 -11.51
CA ASP A 275 -9.85 0.56 -12.87
C ASP A 275 -10.43 1.98 -12.91
N ALA A 276 -11.38 2.29 -12.02
CA ALA A 276 -11.94 3.64 -11.90
C ALA A 276 -10.88 4.69 -11.56
N ILE A 277 -9.98 4.38 -10.61
CA ILE A 277 -8.86 5.27 -10.28
C ILE A 277 -7.96 5.50 -11.49
N TYR A 278 -7.62 4.43 -12.21
CA TYR A 278 -6.75 4.53 -13.38
C TYR A 278 -7.40 5.34 -14.51
N GLU A 279 -8.68 5.11 -14.80
CA GLU A 279 -9.45 5.89 -15.78
C GLU A 279 -9.44 7.39 -15.42
N ILE A 280 -9.77 7.74 -14.18
CA ILE A 280 -9.80 9.12 -13.70
C ILE A 280 -8.39 9.74 -13.74
N LYS A 281 -7.35 8.99 -13.34
CA LYS A 281 -5.97 9.44 -13.41
C LYS A 281 -5.57 9.84 -14.83
N CYS A 282 -5.99 9.07 -15.84
CA CYS A 282 -5.72 9.36 -17.25
C CYS A 282 -6.41 10.63 -17.76
N GLU A 283 -7.46 11.09 -17.10
CA GLU A 283 -8.12 12.35 -17.44
C GLU A 283 -7.40 13.59 -16.85
N ILE A 284 -6.58 13.40 -15.81
CA ILE A 284 -5.84 14.50 -15.18
C ILE A 284 -4.73 14.92 -16.13
N LYS A 285 -4.85 16.13 -16.65
CA LYS A 285 -3.86 16.75 -17.55
C LYS A 285 -2.89 17.59 -16.72
N SER A 286 -1.62 17.49 -17.04
CA SER A 286 -0.59 18.37 -16.53
C SER A 286 -0.10 19.29 -17.63
N ASP A 287 0.10 20.56 -17.30
CA ASP A 287 0.70 21.55 -18.20
C ASP A 287 2.22 21.32 -18.38
N ASP A 288 2.81 20.44 -17.58
CA ASP A 288 4.23 20.09 -17.61
C ASP A 288 4.45 18.79 -18.39
N ILE A 289 5.21 18.83 -19.47
CA ILE A 289 5.45 17.73 -20.41
C ILE A 289 6.04 16.48 -19.73
N ASN A 290 6.72 16.62 -18.59
CA ASN A 290 7.37 15.56 -17.84
C ASN A 290 6.67 15.21 -16.52
N THR A 291 5.40 15.56 -16.35
CA THR A 291 4.69 15.26 -15.11
C THR A 291 4.24 13.81 -15.10
N VAL A 292 4.76 13.07 -14.15
CA VAL A 292 4.44 11.66 -13.88
C VAL A 292 3.39 11.59 -12.79
N ILE A 293 2.26 10.95 -13.08
CA ILE A 293 1.23 10.68 -12.08
C ILE A 293 1.13 9.16 -11.89
N VAL A 294 1.45 8.68 -10.71
CA VAL A 294 1.40 7.25 -10.38
C VAL A 294 0.39 6.99 -9.26
N GLY A 295 -0.30 5.87 -9.35
CA GLY A 295 -1.12 5.36 -8.26
C GLY A 295 -0.29 4.54 -7.29
N SER A 296 -0.68 4.56 -6.02
CA SER A 296 0.01 3.87 -4.93
C SER A 296 -0.99 3.45 -3.86
N PHE A 297 -0.68 2.37 -3.15
CA PHE A 297 -1.38 1.95 -1.93
C PHE A 297 -0.40 1.92 -0.77
N VAL A 298 0.06 3.08 -0.34
CA VAL A 298 0.95 3.22 0.81
C VAL A 298 0.14 3.04 2.09
N GLY A 299 0.51 2.06 2.86
CA GLY A 299 -0.07 1.87 4.19
C GLY A 299 0.59 2.77 5.22
N ALA A 300 0.62 4.08 5.02
CA ALA A 300 1.15 4.97 6.03
C ALA A 300 0.27 4.93 7.27
N THR A 301 0.84 4.52 8.40
CA THR A 301 0.10 4.30 9.65
C THR A 301 -0.63 5.55 10.10
N HIS A 302 0.08 6.68 10.11
CA HIS A 302 -0.49 7.95 10.57
C HIS A 302 -1.70 8.41 9.77
N PRO A 303 -1.69 8.48 8.42
CA PRO A 303 -2.90 8.77 7.64
C PRO A 303 -4.06 7.82 7.91
N ASN A 304 -3.81 6.53 8.08
CA ASN A 304 -4.89 5.55 8.34
C ASN A 304 -5.58 5.78 9.67
N ILE A 305 -4.85 6.15 10.71
CA ILE A 305 -5.41 6.51 12.02
C ILE A 305 -6.15 7.85 11.94
N VAL A 306 -5.53 8.87 11.35
CA VAL A 306 -6.11 10.22 11.25
C VAL A 306 -7.38 10.22 10.40
N PHE A 307 -7.33 9.62 9.22
CA PHE A 307 -8.51 9.50 8.37
C PHE A 307 -9.60 8.63 9.01
N GLY A 308 -9.21 7.55 9.69
CA GLY A 308 -10.15 6.72 10.44
C GLY A 308 -10.91 7.53 11.49
N LYS A 309 -10.21 8.33 12.29
CA LYS A 309 -10.81 9.22 13.30
C LYS A 309 -11.76 10.26 12.72
N MET A 310 -11.57 10.65 11.46
CA MET A 310 -12.39 11.65 10.77
C MET A 310 -13.56 11.05 9.99
N THR A 311 -13.59 9.73 9.75
CA THR A 311 -14.57 9.05 8.91
C THR A 311 -15.64 8.37 9.77
N LYS A 312 -16.90 8.57 9.40
CA LYS A 312 -18.07 7.95 10.03
C LYS A 312 -18.09 6.43 9.83
N ALA A 313 -19.10 5.75 10.38
CA ALA A 313 -19.32 4.32 10.15
C ALA A 313 -19.44 4.01 8.66
N THR A 314 -18.93 2.85 8.26
CA THR A 314 -18.90 2.42 6.86
C THR A 314 -19.67 1.12 6.64
N PRO A 315 -20.21 0.88 5.42
CA PRO A 315 -21.06 -0.27 5.12
C PRO A 315 -20.42 -1.63 5.43
N ASP A 316 -19.11 -1.74 5.44
CA ASP A 316 -18.35 -2.96 5.77
C ASP A 316 -18.37 -3.34 7.27
N GLY A 317 -19.13 -2.59 8.10
CA GLY A 317 -19.30 -2.83 9.53
C GLY A 317 -18.27 -2.13 10.42
N ARG A 318 -17.40 -1.25 9.87
CA ARG A 318 -16.44 -0.44 10.64
C ARG A 318 -17.20 0.67 11.39
N HIS A 319 -16.88 0.87 12.66
CA HIS A 319 -17.42 1.99 13.44
C HIS A 319 -16.79 3.34 13.06
N SER A 320 -17.50 4.39 13.39
CA SER A 320 -16.99 5.76 13.31
C SER A 320 -15.72 5.90 14.16
N GLY A 321 -14.66 6.47 13.60
CA GLY A 321 -13.42 6.70 14.33
C GLY A 321 -12.43 5.53 14.33
N ASP A 322 -12.84 4.32 13.97
CA ASP A 322 -11.92 3.18 13.87
C ASP A 322 -10.84 3.43 12.79
N ALA A 323 -9.63 2.93 13.04
CA ALA A 323 -8.54 3.02 12.08
C ALA A 323 -8.86 2.28 10.77
N PHE A 324 -8.25 2.73 9.69
CA PHE A 324 -8.35 2.06 8.38
C PHE A 324 -7.39 0.88 8.27
N THR A 325 -7.71 -0.04 7.37
CA THR A 325 -6.77 -1.08 6.94
C THR A 325 -5.54 -0.46 6.29
N MET A 326 -4.36 -0.93 6.68
CA MET A 326 -3.09 -0.42 6.18
C MET A 326 -2.66 -1.13 4.90
N GLY A 327 -2.26 -0.35 3.89
CA GLY A 327 -1.77 -0.89 2.63
C GLY A 327 -2.83 -1.66 1.85
N ILE A 328 -2.40 -2.78 1.24
CA ILE A 328 -3.26 -3.65 0.47
C ILE A 328 -3.30 -5.04 1.12
N THR A 329 -4.07 -5.14 2.19
CA THR A 329 -4.32 -6.39 2.92
C THR A 329 -5.82 -6.50 3.19
N GLN A 330 -6.27 -7.60 3.76
CA GLN A 330 -7.66 -7.74 4.19
C GLN A 330 -8.01 -6.70 5.28
N SER A 331 -9.27 -6.34 5.38
CA SER A 331 -9.78 -5.60 6.53
C SER A 331 -9.68 -6.48 7.79
N GLU A 332 -9.40 -5.85 8.93
CA GLU A 332 -9.11 -6.59 10.18
C GLU A 332 -10.25 -7.54 10.57
N GLY A 333 -9.88 -8.79 10.86
CA GLY A 333 -10.81 -9.86 11.26
C GLY A 333 -11.71 -10.39 10.13
N LYS A 334 -11.47 -10.01 8.86
CA LYS A 334 -12.29 -10.43 7.72
C LYS A 334 -11.66 -11.52 6.86
N ASP A 335 -10.43 -11.92 7.13
CA ASP A 335 -9.71 -13.01 6.47
C ASP A 335 -10.17 -14.37 7.04
N LYS A 336 -11.05 -15.06 6.32
CA LYS A 336 -11.63 -16.34 6.74
C LYS A 336 -10.95 -17.56 6.09
N ASN A 337 -10.31 -17.34 4.92
CA ASN A 337 -9.79 -18.42 4.07
C ASN A 337 -8.27 -18.55 4.13
N GLY A 338 -7.61 -17.84 5.05
CA GLY A 338 -6.19 -17.95 5.32
C GLY A 338 -5.29 -17.25 4.29
N LEU A 339 -3.98 -17.35 4.54
CA LEU A 339 -2.97 -16.54 3.85
C LEU A 339 -2.91 -16.76 2.34
N THR A 340 -3.05 -17.99 1.85
CA THR A 340 -3.01 -18.27 0.41
C THR A 340 -4.14 -17.56 -0.34
N ALA A 341 -5.35 -17.55 0.25
CA ALA A 341 -6.48 -16.83 -0.31
C ALA A 341 -6.23 -15.31 -0.33
N LEU A 342 -5.67 -14.77 0.75
CA LEU A 342 -5.29 -13.36 0.81
C LEU A 342 -4.29 -12.99 -0.29
N LEU A 343 -3.22 -13.76 -0.45
CA LEU A 343 -2.22 -13.50 -1.48
C LEU A 343 -2.80 -13.63 -2.89
N ASN A 344 -3.71 -14.58 -3.14
CA ASN A 344 -4.42 -14.69 -4.40
C ASN A 344 -5.26 -13.44 -4.69
N SER A 345 -6.06 -12.97 -3.72
CA SER A 345 -6.85 -11.74 -3.86
C SER A 345 -5.96 -10.53 -4.20
N ILE A 346 -4.85 -10.36 -3.46
CA ILE A 346 -3.90 -9.26 -3.70
C ILE A 346 -3.29 -9.38 -5.11
N ALA A 347 -2.88 -10.58 -5.54
CA ALA A 347 -2.23 -10.80 -6.84
C ALA A 347 -3.18 -10.56 -8.03
N LYS A 348 -4.51 -10.60 -7.83
CA LYS A 348 -5.50 -10.31 -8.88
C LYS A 348 -5.54 -8.85 -9.35
N LEU A 349 -4.95 -7.92 -8.59
CA LEU A 349 -4.98 -6.50 -8.92
C LEU A 349 -3.94 -6.15 -9.98
N ASP A 350 -4.29 -5.24 -10.87
CA ASP A 350 -3.40 -4.80 -11.97
C ASP A 350 -2.43 -3.71 -11.48
N TYR A 351 -1.28 -4.15 -10.97
CA TYR A 351 -0.24 -3.24 -10.47
C TYR A 351 0.52 -2.47 -11.54
N ARG A 352 0.39 -2.82 -12.82
CA ARG A 352 0.90 -2.00 -13.90
C ARG A 352 0.22 -0.63 -13.93
N LYS A 353 -1.06 -0.58 -13.55
CA LYS A 353 -1.82 0.67 -13.36
C LYS A 353 -1.37 1.45 -12.13
N PHE A 354 -0.73 0.78 -11.17
CA PHE A 354 -0.32 1.29 -9.86
C PHE A 354 1.15 0.97 -9.57
N CYS A 355 2.05 1.58 -10.37
CA CYS A 355 3.50 1.33 -10.26
C CYS A 355 4.20 2.10 -9.14
N GLY A 356 3.47 2.86 -8.32
CA GLY A 356 4.01 3.58 -7.17
C GLY A 356 4.40 2.64 -6.03
N CYS A 357 4.31 3.10 -4.80
CA CYS A 357 4.51 2.25 -3.64
C CYS A 357 3.27 1.40 -3.36
N ILE A 358 3.46 0.11 -3.25
CA ILE A 358 2.45 -0.83 -2.77
C ILE A 358 2.96 -1.46 -1.50
N VAL A 359 2.15 -1.50 -0.45
CA VAL A 359 2.50 -2.14 0.82
C VAL A 359 1.55 -3.28 1.10
N SER A 360 2.05 -4.51 1.00
CA SER A 360 1.36 -5.73 1.42
C SER A 360 2.03 -6.25 2.69
N ASN A 361 1.47 -5.91 3.85
CA ASN A 361 2.04 -6.25 5.15
C ASN A 361 1.35 -7.49 5.72
N ILE A 362 2.03 -8.62 5.67
CA ILE A 362 1.52 -9.91 6.11
C ILE A 362 2.01 -10.19 7.53
N LYS A 363 1.07 -10.58 8.40
CA LYS A 363 1.39 -11.05 9.76
C LYS A 363 1.29 -12.58 9.76
N MET A 364 2.28 -13.24 10.32
CA MET A 364 2.34 -14.69 10.45
C MET A 364 2.82 -15.08 11.84
N ASP A 365 2.33 -16.22 12.32
CA ASP A 365 2.82 -16.81 13.55
C ASP A 365 4.29 -17.25 13.39
N LYS A 366 5.11 -16.97 14.39
CA LYS A 366 6.54 -17.27 14.40
C LYS A 366 6.81 -18.78 14.23
N SER A 367 5.91 -19.65 14.70
CA SER A 367 6.03 -21.09 14.54
C SER A 367 6.05 -21.56 13.09
N MET A 368 5.63 -20.70 12.15
CA MET A 368 5.72 -20.99 10.71
C MET A 368 7.15 -21.01 10.19
N THR A 369 8.12 -20.56 10.98
CA THR A 369 9.56 -20.55 10.62
C THR A 369 10.38 -21.62 11.32
N ASP A 370 9.78 -22.46 12.16
CA ASP A 370 10.49 -23.41 13.04
C ASP A 370 11.15 -24.59 12.32
N PHE A 371 10.70 -24.92 11.11
CA PHE A 371 11.15 -26.11 10.38
C PHE A 371 11.43 -25.80 8.90
N ASP A 372 12.45 -26.41 8.33
CA ASP A 372 12.86 -26.26 6.92
C ASP A 372 11.71 -26.54 5.93
N GLU A 373 10.86 -27.55 6.23
CA GLU A 373 9.69 -27.85 5.40
C GLU A 373 8.69 -26.69 5.34
N LYS A 374 8.46 -26.01 6.48
CA LYS A 374 7.58 -24.84 6.54
C LYS A 374 8.18 -23.67 5.75
N LEU A 375 9.47 -23.38 5.94
CA LEU A 375 10.18 -22.35 5.20
C LEU A 375 10.16 -22.60 3.68
N THR A 376 10.31 -23.87 3.28
CA THR A 376 10.20 -24.26 1.86
C THR A 376 8.80 -23.97 1.32
N LYS A 377 7.73 -24.31 2.04
CA LYS A 377 6.35 -24.02 1.65
C LYS A 377 6.08 -22.51 1.59
N LEU A 378 6.59 -21.74 2.55
CA LEU A 378 6.48 -20.28 2.54
C LEU A 378 7.18 -19.68 1.32
N SER A 379 8.41 -20.13 1.04
CA SER A 379 9.16 -19.69 -0.14
C SER A 379 8.42 -19.96 -1.45
N GLN A 380 7.83 -21.14 -1.61
CA GLN A 380 7.01 -21.48 -2.77
C GLN A 380 5.77 -20.59 -2.89
N MET A 381 5.10 -20.30 -1.77
CA MET A 381 3.94 -19.44 -1.72
C MET A 381 4.29 -18.00 -2.11
N TYR A 382 5.38 -17.44 -1.58
CA TYR A 382 5.84 -16.09 -1.93
C TYR A 382 6.27 -16.01 -3.39
N HIS A 383 6.99 -17.04 -3.89
CA HIS A 383 7.36 -17.12 -5.28
C HIS A 383 6.14 -17.14 -6.20
N THR A 384 5.14 -17.98 -5.89
CA THR A 384 3.88 -18.05 -6.64
C THR A 384 3.12 -16.72 -6.61
N PHE A 385 3.06 -16.04 -5.46
CA PHE A 385 2.46 -14.72 -5.34
C PHE A 385 3.10 -13.69 -6.30
N LEU A 386 4.44 -13.65 -6.33
CA LEU A 386 5.17 -12.72 -7.20
C LEU A 386 5.03 -13.11 -8.67
N GLN A 387 5.06 -14.41 -9.01
CA GLN A 387 4.78 -14.91 -10.37
C GLN A 387 3.39 -14.55 -10.87
N ASN A 388 2.40 -14.55 -9.98
CA ASN A 388 1.02 -14.18 -10.29
C ASN A 388 0.78 -12.65 -10.36
N GLY A 389 1.83 -11.85 -10.25
CA GLY A 389 1.75 -10.39 -10.41
C GLY A 389 1.69 -9.59 -9.12
N GLY A 390 1.77 -10.23 -7.95
CA GLY A 390 1.87 -9.51 -6.68
C GLY A 390 3.06 -8.52 -6.69
N MET A 391 2.83 -7.27 -6.30
CA MET A 391 3.81 -6.19 -6.47
C MET A 391 4.85 -6.16 -5.35
N GLN A 392 4.43 -6.37 -4.12
CA GLN A 392 5.28 -6.19 -2.95
C GLN A 392 4.82 -7.12 -1.83
N LEU A 393 5.77 -7.63 -1.07
CA LEU A 393 5.50 -8.47 0.09
C LEU A 393 6.48 -8.13 1.20
N GLN A 394 5.96 -7.87 2.37
CA GLN A 394 6.70 -7.75 3.62
C GLN A 394 6.01 -8.57 4.71
N ILE A 395 6.79 -9.23 5.56
CA ILE A 395 6.26 -10.24 6.47
C ILE A 395 6.74 -9.94 7.88
N ASN A 396 5.81 -9.99 8.83
CA ASN A 396 6.06 -10.03 10.26
C ASN A 396 5.86 -11.46 10.76
N TYR A 397 6.85 -12.01 11.42
CA TYR A 397 6.75 -13.28 12.14
C TYR A 397 6.65 -12.98 13.64
N LEU A 398 5.43 -12.81 14.14
CA LEU A 398 5.16 -12.37 15.51
C LEU A 398 4.06 -13.25 16.12
N SER A 399 4.15 -13.50 17.42
CA SER A 399 3.01 -14.04 18.15
C SER A 399 2.21 -12.93 18.83
N GLN A 400 0.90 -13.11 18.91
CA GLN A 400 0.03 -12.16 19.62
C GLN A 400 0.39 -12.11 21.10
N GLU A 401 0.74 -13.25 21.69
CA GLU A 401 1.16 -13.38 23.09
C GLU A 401 2.41 -12.55 23.37
N GLU A 402 3.41 -12.59 22.47
CA GLU A 402 4.65 -11.82 22.59
C GLU A 402 4.37 -10.31 22.61
N LEU A 403 3.47 -9.84 21.72
CA LEU A 403 3.08 -8.42 21.68
C LEU A 403 2.34 -7.98 22.94
N ILE A 404 1.39 -8.82 23.43
CA ILE A 404 0.66 -8.54 24.68
C ILE A 404 1.59 -8.50 25.89
N GLU A 405 2.56 -9.42 25.97
CA GLU A 405 3.54 -9.40 27.05
C GLU A 405 4.49 -8.19 26.95
N ALA A 406 4.88 -7.81 25.74
CA ALA A 406 5.69 -6.61 25.51
C ALA A 406 4.98 -5.31 25.90
N GLN A 407 3.65 -5.24 25.74
CA GLN A 407 2.87 -4.10 26.27
C GLN A 407 2.84 -4.06 27.80
N LYS A 408 2.78 -5.24 28.46
CA LYS A 408 2.73 -5.32 29.92
C LYS A 408 4.09 -5.10 30.58
N LYS A 409 5.18 -5.52 29.91
CA LYS A 409 6.56 -5.49 30.44
C LYS A 409 7.54 -4.89 29.42
N PRO A 410 7.36 -3.61 29.06
CA PRO A 410 8.15 -3.00 27.98
C PRO A 410 9.66 -3.02 28.23
N GLU A 411 10.10 -3.04 29.50
CA GLU A 411 11.50 -3.12 29.88
C GLU A 411 12.17 -4.46 29.50
N GLU A 412 11.41 -5.56 29.42
CA GLU A 412 11.92 -6.87 29.01
C GLU A 412 12.02 -7.02 27.50
N TYR A 413 11.28 -6.19 26.72
CA TYR A 413 11.13 -6.28 25.27
C TYR A 413 11.68 -5.08 24.50
N GLN A 414 12.66 -4.38 25.04
CA GLN A 414 13.22 -3.15 24.43
C GLN A 414 13.79 -3.34 23.02
N ASN A 415 14.16 -4.58 22.67
CA ASN A 415 14.72 -4.94 21.37
C ASN A 415 13.71 -5.64 20.44
N LEU A 416 12.43 -5.75 20.85
CA LEU A 416 11.40 -6.31 20.00
C LEU A 416 11.12 -5.36 18.84
N VAL A 417 11.53 -5.77 17.64
CA VAL A 417 11.31 -5.01 16.39
C VAL A 417 10.11 -5.55 15.68
N VAL A 418 9.23 -4.66 15.26
CA VAL A 418 8.07 -4.99 14.43
C VAL A 418 8.10 -4.18 13.14
N ARG A 419 7.58 -4.77 12.08
CA ARG A 419 7.33 -4.10 10.81
C ARG A 419 5.93 -3.50 10.84
N VAL A 420 5.81 -2.18 10.82
CA VAL A 420 4.50 -1.51 10.94
C VAL A 420 3.85 -1.39 9.56
N THR A 421 4.50 -0.70 8.65
CA THR A 421 4.08 -0.57 7.25
C THR A 421 5.31 -0.56 6.37
N GLY A 422 5.68 0.55 5.79
CA GLY A 422 6.92 0.69 5.04
C GLY A 422 8.20 0.80 5.89
N TYR A 423 8.12 0.72 7.22
CA TYR A 423 9.25 0.82 8.12
C TYR A 423 9.14 -0.17 9.28
N SER A 424 10.28 -0.44 9.93
CA SER A 424 10.37 -1.22 11.15
C SER A 424 10.76 -0.32 12.32
N GLY A 425 10.36 -0.68 13.53
CA GLY A 425 10.72 0.04 14.74
C GLY A 425 10.61 -0.84 15.98
N TYR A 426 11.09 -0.34 17.10
CA TYR A 426 10.97 -1.03 18.39
C TYR A 426 9.54 -0.90 18.91
N PHE A 427 8.86 -2.03 19.08
CA PHE A 427 7.45 -2.09 19.47
C PHE A 427 7.15 -1.29 20.75
N THR A 428 7.98 -1.47 21.78
CA THR A 428 7.79 -0.82 23.08
C THR A 428 8.04 0.70 23.07
N ARG A 429 8.51 1.26 21.96
CA ARG A 429 8.75 2.70 21.78
C ARG A 429 7.68 3.39 20.93
N PHE A 430 6.71 2.63 20.43
CA PHE A 430 5.57 3.21 19.73
C PHE A 430 4.55 3.80 20.69
N ASP A 431 3.82 4.79 20.23
CA ASP A 431 2.65 5.30 20.93
C ASP A 431 1.60 4.19 21.09
N THR A 432 0.79 4.26 22.13
CA THR A 432 -0.24 3.24 22.44
C THR A 432 -1.21 3.02 21.28
N ASP A 433 -1.53 4.06 20.50
CA ASP A 433 -2.39 3.98 19.31
C ASP A 433 -1.75 3.16 18.16
N LEU A 434 -0.42 2.95 18.21
CA LEU A 434 0.35 2.20 17.22
C LEU A 434 0.68 0.77 17.66
N GLN A 435 0.68 0.49 18.96
CA GLN A 435 0.89 -0.83 19.53
C GLN A 435 -0.37 -1.69 19.40
#